data_204ee6c08fd071eb736b55a2a0ac655e
#
_entry.id   204ee6c08fd071eb736b55a2a0ac655e
#
_cell.length_a   1.000
_cell.length_b   1.000
_cell.length_c   1.000
_cell.angle_alpha   90.00
_cell.angle_beta   90.00
_cell.angle_gamma   90.00
#
_symmetry.space_group_name_H-M   'P 1'
#
loop_
_entity.id
_entity.type
_entity.pdbx_description
1 polymer ?
#
loop_
_entity_poly.entity_id
_entity_poly.type
_entity_poly.pdbx_seq_one_letter_code
_entity_poly.pdbx_strand_id
1 'polypeptide(L)'
;MIWLGAYPKDFIAKLRAHSKLMVYYNWEALTFLKEDFDNIEFFDKFYFFDPFDQGKHPEYAEKLFPTTSFYFDSFRPSENPQNKILFIGSYAADRNNDIRAFCEAARSIGLEIDFRLASKKIKEEKAALGIPEVEFFSFENALSYRQNLEEAAKSSVLVDFLNRKHYGLSLRIFEAIGLDKKLITTNPTIVHYDFYHPNNMFYWNGSNLDELKAFLTLPYVPLAPGLKHKYSFSNWI
;
A
#
# COMPACT_ATOMS: atom_id res chain seq x y z
N MET A 1 -10.37 12.16 5.52
CA MET A 1 -10.30 10.93 6.34
C MET A 1 -10.01 11.34 7.77
N ILE A 2 -10.81 10.89 8.70
CA ILE A 2 -10.77 11.34 10.09
C ILE A 2 -10.48 10.10 10.94
N TRP A 3 -9.42 10.14 11.72
CA TRP A 3 -9.14 9.09 12.70
C TRP A 3 -10.14 9.23 13.85
N LEU A 4 -10.98 8.22 14.07
CA LEU A 4 -12.05 8.25 15.08
C LEU A 4 -11.52 8.50 16.50
N GLY A 5 -10.38 7.90 16.84
CA GLY A 5 -9.73 8.10 18.13
C GLY A 5 -9.35 9.56 18.45
N ALA A 6 -9.37 10.46 17.45
CA ALA A 6 -9.14 11.88 17.65
C ALA A 6 -10.38 12.65 18.16
N TYR A 7 -11.56 11.99 18.18
CA TYR A 7 -12.82 12.65 18.55
C TYR A 7 -13.47 12.00 19.78
N PRO A 8 -13.98 12.80 20.72
CA PRO A 8 -14.77 12.28 21.84
C PRO A 8 -16.02 11.54 21.35
N LYS A 9 -16.39 10.48 22.05
CA LYS A 9 -17.59 9.67 21.76
C LYS A 9 -18.87 10.52 21.64
N ASP A 10 -19.02 11.50 22.51
CA ASP A 10 -20.16 12.42 22.50
C ASP A 10 -20.25 13.26 21.23
N PHE A 11 -19.10 13.61 20.63
CA PHE A 11 -19.09 14.33 19.37
C PHE A 11 -19.56 13.43 18.22
N ILE A 12 -19.13 12.17 18.20
CA ILE A 12 -19.56 11.18 17.20
C ILE A 12 -21.05 10.89 17.34
N ALA A 13 -21.54 10.77 18.57
CA ALA A 13 -22.97 10.59 18.85
C ALA A 13 -23.82 11.79 18.37
N LYS A 14 -23.33 13.03 18.52
CA LYS A 14 -23.97 14.22 17.98
C LYS A 14 -24.00 14.22 16.45
N LEU A 15 -22.91 13.83 15.80
CA LEU A 15 -22.89 13.67 14.34
C LEU A 15 -23.92 12.63 13.89
N ARG A 16 -24.00 11.48 14.58
CA ARG A 16 -25.01 10.44 14.30
C ARG A 16 -26.42 10.97 14.37
N ALA A 17 -26.74 11.75 15.40
CA ALA A 17 -28.08 12.30 15.59
C ALA A 17 -28.52 13.25 14.45
N HIS A 18 -27.57 13.82 13.73
CA HIS A 18 -27.82 14.78 12.63
C HIS A 18 -27.53 14.19 11.24
N SER A 19 -27.17 12.90 11.15
CA SER A 19 -26.79 12.25 9.90
C SER A 19 -27.80 11.16 9.53
N LYS A 20 -28.22 11.12 8.25
CA LYS A 20 -29.06 10.04 7.72
C LYS A 20 -28.27 8.75 7.52
N LEU A 21 -27.00 8.87 7.13
CA LEU A 21 -26.07 7.79 6.86
C LEU A 21 -24.70 8.16 7.40
N MET A 22 -24.10 7.28 8.18
CA MET A 22 -22.72 7.39 8.61
C MET A 22 -21.95 6.16 8.18
N VAL A 23 -20.87 6.39 7.43
CA VAL A 23 -19.92 5.36 6.98
C VAL A 23 -18.53 5.69 7.47
N TYR A 24 -17.77 4.67 7.81
CA TYR A 24 -16.37 4.81 8.17
C TYR A 24 -15.50 3.92 7.29
N TYR A 25 -14.37 4.45 6.87
CA TYR A 25 -13.33 3.68 6.19
C TYR A 25 -12.05 3.67 7.01
N ASN A 26 -11.61 2.47 7.33
CA ASN A 26 -10.37 2.26 8.03
C ASN A 26 -9.29 1.72 7.10
N TRP A 27 -8.15 2.40 7.07
CA TRP A 27 -6.97 2.02 6.27
C TRP A 27 -5.83 1.40 7.09
N GLU A 28 -6.07 1.15 8.37
CA GLU A 28 -5.19 0.40 9.26
C GLU A 28 -5.83 -0.94 9.63
N ALA A 29 -5.04 -1.90 10.13
CA ALA A 29 -5.63 -3.13 10.65
C ALA A 29 -6.53 -2.83 11.85
N LEU A 30 -7.69 -3.46 11.90
CA LEU A 30 -8.67 -3.24 12.98
C LEU A 30 -8.09 -3.58 14.36
N THR A 31 -7.14 -4.50 14.43
CA THR A 31 -6.44 -4.87 15.68
C THR A 31 -5.70 -3.71 16.35
N PHE A 32 -5.37 -2.63 15.62
CA PHE A 32 -4.69 -1.46 16.17
C PHE A 32 -5.64 -0.37 16.67
N LEU A 33 -6.94 -0.53 16.43
CA LEU A 33 -7.94 0.52 16.60
C LEU A 33 -9.05 0.11 17.58
N LYS A 34 -8.68 -0.42 18.75
CA LYS A 34 -9.67 -0.76 19.79
C LYS A 34 -10.63 0.40 20.07
N GLU A 35 -10.11 1.62 20.13
CA GLU A 35 -10.90 2.83 20.38
C GLU A 35 -11.89 3.13 19.25
N ASP A 36 -11.59 2.73 18.02
CA ASP A 36 -12.52 2.92 16.90
C ASP A 36 -13.70 1.95 16.98
N PHE A 37 -13.49 0.72 17.48
CA PHE A 37 -14.60 -0.23 17.73
C PHE A 37 -15.59 0.23 18.78
N ASP A 38 -15.15 0.98 19.79
CA ASP A 38 -16.04 1.56 20.79
C ASP A 38 -17.06 2.52 20.18
N ASN A 39 -16.79 2.97 18.95
CA ASN A 39 -17.65 3.88 18.19
C ASN A 39 -18.41 3.20 17.05
N ILE A 40 -18.22 1.89 16.79
CA ILE A 40 -18.82 1.18 15.64
C ILE A 40 -20.35 1.24 15.65
N GLU A 41 -20.96 1.34 16.83
CA GLU A 41 -22.41 1.43 17.00
C GLU A 41 -23.04 2.65 16.32
N PHE A 42 -22.28 3.74 16.16
CA PHE A 42 -22.74 4.98 15.53
C PHE A 42 -22.74 4.93 13.99
N PHE A 43 -22.11 3.93 13.39
CA PHE A 43 -21.97 3.80 11.94
C PHE A 43 -22.95 2.77 11.37
N ASP A 44 -23.49 3.07 10.21
CA ASP A 44 -24.31 2.13 9.43
C ASP A 44 -23.42 1.11 8.71
N LYS A 45 -22.24 1.54 8.24
CA LYS A 45 -21.24 0.71 7.59
C LYS A 45 -19.83 1.09 8.04
N PHE A 46 -19.04 0.08 8.34
CA PHE A 46 -17.66 0.21 8.73
C PHE A 46 -16.78 -0.55 7.73
N TYR A 47 -16.13 0.18 6.84
CA TYR A 47 -15.30 -0.40 5.80
C TYR A 47 -13.89 -0.66 6.31
N PHE A 48 -13.35 -1.83 6.00
CA PHE A 48 -12.00 -2.27 6.37
C PHE A 48 -11.28 -2.87 5.17
N PHE A 49 -9.94 -2.81 5.16
CA PHE A 49 -9.14 -3.21 4.01
C PHE A 49 -8.35 -4.51 4.20
N ASP A 50 -8.17 -4.99 5.44
CA ASP A 50 -7.50 -6.27 5.69
C ASP A 50 -8.50 -7.42 5.56
N PRO A 51 -8.34 -8.32 4.58
CA PRO A 51 -9.33 -9.38 4.31
C PRO A 51 -9.54 -10.35 5.48
N PHE A 52 -8.60 -10.40 6.44
CA PHE A 52 -8.69 -11.29 7.59
C PHE A 52 -9.35 -10.64 8.82
N ASP A 53 -9.62 -9.35 8.80
CA ASP A 53 -10.14 -8.65 9.98
C ASP A 53 -11.59 -9.03 10.31
N GLN A 54 -12.43 -9.30 9.31
CA GLN A 54 -13.83 -9.70 9.55
C GLN A 54 -13.94 -10.98 10.40
N GLY A 55 -13.07 -11.95 10.13
CA GLY A 55 -13.05 -13.20 10.89
C GLY A 55 -12.57 -13.04 12.33
N LYS A 56 -11.87 -11.95 12.65
CA LYS A 56 -11.40 -11.63 14.00
C LYS A 56 -12.49 -10.97 14.87
N HIS A 57 -13.52 -10.41 14.22
CA HIS A 57 -14.57 -9.62 14.87
C HIS A 57 -15.98 -10.08 14.44
N PRO A 58 -16.35 -11.36 14.70
CA PRO A 58 -17.65 -11.90 14.30
C PRO A 58 -18.83 -11.18 14.95
N GLU A 59 -18.63 -10.57 16.12
CA GLU A 59 -19.63 -9.76 16.84
C GLU A 59 -20.09 -8.52 16.06
N TYR A 60 -19.29 -8.06 15.09
CA TYR A 60 -19.60 -6.89 14.25
C TYR A 60 -19.85 -7.24 12.77
N ALA A 61 -20.05 -8.52 12.45
CA ALA A 61 -20.14 -9.01 11.07
C ALA A 61 -21.15 -8.26 10.20
N GLU A 62 -22.28 -7.83 10.78
CA GLU A 62 -23.32 -7.08 10.05
C GLU A 62 -22.93 -5.63 9.72
N LYS A 63 -21.94 -5.08 10.41
CA LYS A 63 -21.45 -3.71 10.22
C LYS A 63 -20.12 -3.62 9.48
N LEU A 64 -19.39 -4.72 9.41
CA LEU A 64 -18.08 -4.79 8.78
C LEU A 64 -18.18 -5.14 7.29
N PHE A 65 -17.72 -4.25 6.44
CA PHE A 65 -17.74 -4.41 4.99
C PHE A 65 -16.30 -4.39 4.43
N PRO A 66 -15.88 -5.47 3.75
CA PRO A 66 -14.56 -5.49 3.14
C PRO A 66 -14.49 -4.48 1.98
N THR A 67 -13.36 -3.80 1.88
CA THR A 67 -13.05 -2.90 0.78
C THR A 67 -11.56 -2.94 0.45
N THR A 68 -11.14 -2.19 -0.53
CA THR A 68 -9.73 -2.02 -0.88
C THR A 68 -9.34 -0.55 -0.75
N SER A 69 -8.07 -0.23 -0.89
CA SER A 69 -7.63 1.10 -1.22
C SER A 69 -7.92 1.44 -2.69
N PHE A 70 -7.48 2.58 -3.15
CA PHE A 70 -7.75 3.13 -4.48
C PHE A 70 -6.53 3.89 -5.01
N TYR A 71 -6.53 4.23 -6.29
CA TYR A 71 -5.59 5.19 -6.87
C TYR A 71 -6.29 6.51 -7.23
N PHE A 72 -5.55 7.61 -7.22
CA PHE A 72 -6.06 8.91 -7.67
C PHE A 72 -5.98 9.01 -9.20
N ASP A 73 -7.12 9.05 -9.84
CA ASP A 73 -7.29 9.10 -11.30
C ASP A 73 -6.94 10.45 -11.94
N SER A 74 -6.59 11.46 -11.13
CA SER A 74 -6.03 12.73 -11.60
C SER A 74 -4.55 12.66 -12.04
N PHE A 75 -3.84 11.59 -11.66
CA PHE A 75 -2.45 11.37 -12.07
C PHE A 75 -2.37 10.51 -13.33
N ARG A 76 -1.33 10.75 -14.13
CA ARG A 76 -1.05 10.03 -15.37
C ARG A 76 0.34 9.42 -15.34
N PRO A 77 0.57 8.26 -15.98
CA PRO A 77 1.90 7.71 -16.14
C PRO A 77 2.78 8.68 -16.94
N SER A 78 4.10 8.63 -16.70
CA SER A 78 5.05 9.33 -17.54
C SER A 78 5.15 8.67 -18.91
N GLU A 79 5.21 9.46 -19.98
CA GLU A 79 5.42 8.98 -21.35
C GLU A 79 6.79 8.34 -21.52
N ASN A 80 7.80 8.80 -20.77
CA ASN A 80 9.18 8.31 -20.80
C ASN A 80 9.61 7.89 -19.37
N PRO A 81 9.17 6.74 -18.87
CA PRO A 81 9.59 6.26 -17.57
C PRO A 81 11.09 5.92 -17.55
N GLN A 82 11.75 6.24 -16.46
CA GLN A 82 13.11 5.81 -16.20
C GLN A 82 13.12 4.30 -15.92
N ASN A 83 14.16 3.60 -16.38
CA ASN A 83 14.35 2.18 -16.05
C ASN A 83 14.81 2.00 -14.61
N LYS A 84 13.92 2.24 -13.67
CA LYS A 84 14.18 2.38 -12.24
C LYS A 84 13.13 1.63 -11.44
N ILE A 85 13.58 0.93 -10.43
CA ILE A 85 12.75 0.21 -9.47
C ILE A 85 12.64 1.07 -8.21
N LEU A 86 11.42 1.51 -7.89
CA LEU A 86 11.16 2.49 -6.84
C LEU A 86 10.46 1.88 -5.62
N PHE A 87 11.00 2.19 -4.44
CA PHE A 87 10.31 2.04 -3.17
C PHE A 87 10.46 3.30 -2.33
N ILE A 88 9.36 3.94 -1.94
CA ILE A 88 9.33 5.06 -1.00
C ILE A 88 8.35 4.73 0.10
N GLY A 89 8.78 4.80 1.35
CA GLY A 89 7.91 4.49 2.47
C GLY A 89 8.51 4.87 3.82
N SER A 90 7.77 4.58 4.91
CA SER A 90 8.30 4.71 6.26
C SER A 90 9.12 3.48 6.62
N TYR A 91 10.19 3.68 7.39
CA TYR A 91 10.95 2.56 7.95
C TYR A 91 10.06 1.72 8.88
N ALA A 92 10.17 0.40 8.73
CA ALA A 92 9.56 -0.58 9.62
C ALA A 92 10.50 -1.79 9.73
N ALA A 93 10.90 -2.11 10.96
CA ALA A 93 11.92 -3.14 11.22
C ALA A 93 11.53 -4.54 10.74
N ASP A 94 10.24 -4.85 10.70
CA ASP A 94 9.68 -6.11 10.21
C ASP A 94 9.86 -6.33 8.70
N ARG A 95 10.18 -5.26 7.95
CA ARG A 95 10.50 -5.30 6.51
C ARG A 95 11.98 -5.47 6.21
N ASN A 96 12.87 -5.36 7.20
CA ASN A 96 14.32 -5.34 6.97
C ASN A 96 14.82 -6.56 6.20
N ASN A 97 14.33 -7.75 6.51
CA ASN A 97 14.77 -8.97 5.83
C ASN A 97 14.32 -8.98 4.36
N ASP A 98 13.10 -8.55 4.08
CA ASP A 98 12.55 -8.49 2.72
C ASP A 98 13.31 -7.45 1.88
N ILE A 99 13.60 -6.27 2.46
CA ILE A 99 14.38 -5.21 1.79
C ILE A 99 15.81 -5.70 1.51
N ARG A 100 16.49 -6.34 2.48
CA ARG A 100 17.84 -6.89 2.28
C ARG A 100 17.86 -7.92 1.16
N ALA A 101 16.99 -8.93 1.23
CA ALA A 101 16.92 -9.99 0.24
C ALA A 101 16.67 -9.43 -1.16
N PHE A 102 15.80 -8.43 -1.28
CA PHE A 102 15.53 -7.79 -2.56
C PHE A 102 16.73 -6.96 -3.07
N CYS A 103 17.37 -6.17 -2.22
CA CYS A 103 18.56 -5.38 -2.59
C CYS A 103 19.73 -6.28 -3.02
N GLU A 104 19.95 -7.40 -2.34
CA GLU A 104 20.96 -8.40 -2.70
C GLU A 104 20.65 -9.03 -4.07
N ALA A 105 19.40 -9.43 -4.27
CA ALA A 105 18.95 -9.96 -5.55
C ALA A 105 19.10 -8.93 -6.68
N ALA A 106 18.66 -7.69 -6.48
CA ALA A 106 18.78 -6.60 -7.45
C ALA A 106 20.25 -6.36 -7.84
N ARG A 107 21.14 -6.29 -6.84
CA ARG A 107 22.58 -6.12 -7.06
C ARG A 107 23.19 -7.27 -7.88
N SER A 108 22.78 -8.52 -7.58
CA SER A 108 23.30 -9.71 -8.26
C SER A 108 22.99 -9.76 -9.74
N ILE A 109 21.96 -9.04 -10.19
CA ILE A 109 21.51 -8.99 -11.60
C ILE A 109 21.62 -7.59 -12.21
N GLY A 110 22.30 -6.66 -11.52
CA GLY A 110 22.59 -5.32 -12.04
C GLY A 110 21.35 -4.43 -12.19
N LEU A 111 20.33 -4.59 -11.36
CA LEU A 111 19.16 -3.70 -11.37
C LEU A 111 19.44 -2.41 -10.61
N GLU A 112 19.04 -1.31 -11.19
CA GLU A 112 19.05 0.00 -10.53
C GLU A 112 17.80 0.13 -9.63
N ILE A 113 18.05 0.35 -8.33
CA ILE A 113 17.02 0.58 -7.33
C ILE A 113 17.07 2.01 -6.80
N ASP A 114 15.91 2.57 -6.49
CA ASP A 114 15.76 3.82 -5.78
C ASP A 114 14.86 3.58 -4.56
N PHE A 115 15.50 3.25 -3.46
CA PHE A 115 14.81 2.93 -2.21
C PHE A 115 15.05 4.03 -1.19
N ARG A 116 13.94 4.64 -0.73
CA ARG A 116 13.96 5.78 0.18
C ARG A 116 13.04 5.53 1.38
N LEU A 117 13.58 5.69 2.60
CA LEU A 117 12.88 5.41 3.84
C LEU A 117 12.81 6.64 4.75
N ALA A 118 11.59 7.06 5.09
CA ALA A 118 11.36 8.03 6.14
C ALA A 118 11.59 7.39 7.52
N SER A 119 12.34 8.05 8.39
CA SER A 119 12.80 7.51 9.66
C SER A 119 12.76 8.56 10.76
N LYS A 120 12.47 8.13 11.99
CA LYS A 120 12.62 8.95 13.21
C LYS A 120 14.00 8.86 13.81
N LYS A 121 14.72 7.75 13.56
CA LYS A 121 16.03 7.41 14.14
C LYS A 121 16.98 6.98 13.04
N ILE A 122 17.31 7.91 12.13
CA ILE A 122 18.03 7.62 10.89
C ILE A 122 19.31 6.80 11.12
N LYS A 123 20.15 7.17 12.10
CA LYS A 123 21.43 6.49 12.33
C LYS A 123 21.23 5.04 12.75
N GLU A 124 20.36 4.81 13.74
CA GLU A 124 20.06 3.50 14.30
C GLU A 124 19.37 2.61 13.28
N GLU A 125 18.34 3.13 12.60
CA GLU A 125 17.52 2.38 11.68
C GLU A 125 18.27 2.08 10.37
N LYS A 126 19.12 3.00 9.89
CA LYS A 126 20.02 2.75 8.77
C LYS A 126 21.07 1.67 9.11
N ALA A 127 21.65 1.74 10.31
CA ALA A 127 22.57 0.69 10.79
C ALA A 127 21.87 -0.67 10.94
N ALA A 128 20.63 -0.68 11.45
CA ALA A 128 19.84 -1.89 11.61
C ALA A 128 19.44 -2.51 10.25
N LEU A 129 19.18 -1.71 9.22
CA LEU A 129 18.94 -2.22 7.87
C LEU A 129 20.24 -2.73 7.22
N GLY A 130 21.34 -2.00 7.35
CA GLY A 130 22.66 -2.42 6.86
C GLY A 130 22.83 -2.43 5.33
N ILE A 131 21.99 -1.71 4.59
CA ILE A 131 22.03 -1.61 3.12
C ILE A 131 22.42 -0.17 2.72
N PRO A 132 23.64 0.05 2.20
CA PRO A 132 24.13 1.39 1.89
C PRO A 132 23.33 2.13 0.82
N GLU A 133 22.79 1.41 -0.16
CA GLU A 133 22.06 1.94 -1.31
C GLU A 133 20.68 2.50 -0.95
N VAL A 134 20.15 2.14 0.24
CA VAL A 134 18.87 2.66 0.72
C VAL A 134 19.09 4.04 1.34
N GLU A 135 18.42 5.03 0.79
CA GLU A 135 18.43 6.40 1.31
C GLU A 135 17.49 6.51 2.52
N PHE A 136 17.96 7.22 3.56
CA PHE A 136 17.14 7.53 4.73
C PHE A 136 16.99 9.04 4.88
N PHE A 137 15.78 9.47 5.19
CA PHE A 137 15.47 10.88 5.43
C PHE A 137 14.53 11.05 6.64
N SER A 138 14.50 12.25 7.23
CA SER A 138 13.57 12.55 8.33
C SER A 138 12.15 12.74 7.81
N PHE A 139 11.15 12.55 8.66
CA PHE A 139 9.75 12.81 8.30
C PHE A 139 9.50 14.28 7.92
N GLU A 140 10.31 15.21 8.41
CA GLU A 140 10.23 16.63 8.04
C GLU A 140 10.64 16.87 6.58
N ASN A 141 11.54 16.05 6.07
CA ASN A 141 12.01 16.08 4.69
C ASN A 141 11.29 15.05 3.79
N ALA A 142 10.23 14.42 4.32
CA ALA A 142 9.47 13.45 3.55
C ALA A 142 8.78 14.13 2.36
N LEU A 143 8.78 13.44 1.23
CA LEU A 143 8.02 13.87 0.07
C LEU A 143 6.54 13.95 0.42
N SER A 144 5.87 14.97 -0.05
CA SER A 144 4.40 15.01 -0.03
C SER A 144 3.85 13.83 -0.85
N TYR A 145 2.59 13.46 -0.59
CA TYR A 145 1.95 12.39 -1.34
C TYR A 145 1.96 12.64 -2.85
N ARG A 146 1.73 13.89 -3.27
CA ARG A 146 1.82 14.30 -4.67
C ARG A 146 3.21 14.03 -5.27
N GLN A 147 4.27 14.44 -4.58
CA GLN A 147 5.65 14.19 -5.02
C GLN A 147 5.96 12.70 -5.10
N ASN A 148 5.45 11.88 -4.15
CA ASN A 148 5.56 10.42 -4.22
C ASN A 148 4.93 9.86 -5.49
N LEU A 149 3.73 10.34 -5.86
CA LEU A 149 3.07 9.93 -7.11
C LEU A 149 3.83 10.37 -8.36
N GLU A 150 4.44 11.56 -8.34
CA GLU A 150 5.28 12.06 -9.44
C GLU A 150 6.53 11.18 -9.62
N GLU A 151 7.18 10.75 -8.54
CA GLU A 151 8.30 9.82 -8.60
C GLU A 151 7.85 8.41 -9.08
N ALA A 152 6.71 7.92 -8.58
CA ALA A 152 6.12 6.68 -9.03
C ALA A 152 5.78 6.71 -10.53
N ALA A 153 5.23 7.82 -11.03
CA ALA A 153 4.90 7.99 -12.44
C ALA A 153 6.13 7.91 -13.35
N LYS A 154 7.29 8.42 -12.89
CA LYS A 154 8.55 8.39 -13.62
C LYS A 154 9.25 7.03 -13.60
N SER A 155 8.93 6.15 -12.65
CA SER A 155 9.56 4.84 -12.51
C SER A 155 8.95 3.80 -13.43
N SER A 156 9.68 2.75 -13.77
CA SER A 156 9.17 1.62 -14.58
C SER A 156 8.51 0.55 -13.71
N VAL A 157 9.03 0.33 -12.51
CA VAL A 157 8.58 -0.70 -11.57
C VAL A 157 8.43 -0.09 -10.18
N LEU A 158 7.33 -0.39 -9.52
CA LEU A 158 7.11 -0.05 -8.12
C LEU A 158 7.31 -1.27 -7.23
N VAL A 159 7.82 -1.06 -6.03
CA VAL A 159 7.97 -2.12 -5.04
C VAL A 159 7.09 -1.83 -3.83
N ASP A 160 6.48 -2.88 -3.30
CA ASP A 160 5.71 -2.88 -2.05
C ASP A 160 6.23 -3.97 -1.12
N PHE A 161 6.72 -3.60 0.03
CA PHE A 161 7.07 -4.54 1.10
C PHE A 161 5.92 -4.60 2.11
N LEU A 162 5.37 -5.79 2.30
CA LEU A 162 4.26 -6.05 3.22
C LEU A 162 4.59 -5.52 4.63
N ASN A 163 3.68 -4.74 5.17
CA ASN A 163 3.66 -4.48 6.60
C ASN A 163 3.02 -5.70 7.30
N ARG A 164 3.83 -6.49 8.02
CA ARG A 164 3.38 -7.75 8.62
C ARG A 164 2.33 -7.60 9.72
N LYS A 165 1.96 -6.38 10.04
CA LYS A 165 0.87 -6.06 10.98
C LYS A 165 -0.52 -6.28 10.39
N HIS A 166 -0.64 -6.37 9.06
CA HIS A 166 -1.88 -6.59 8.32
C HIS A 166 -1.58 -7.27 6.98
N TYR A 167 -2.62 -7.78 6.32
CA TYR A 167 -2.52 -8.36 4.97
C TYR A 167 -3.28 -7.53 3.92
N GLY A 168 -3.88 -6.44 4.33
CA GLY A 168 -4.50 -5.50 3.42
C GLY A 168 -3.50 -4.90 2.42
N LEU A 169 -3.97 -4.63 1.22
CA LEU A 169 -3.13 -4.11 0.14
C LEU A 169 -2.81 -2.62 0.37
N SER A 170 -1.53 -2.28 0.27
CA SER A 170 -1.07 -0.90 0.42
C SER A 170 -1.54 0.01 -0.73
N LEU A 171 -1.55 1.33 -0.52
CA LEU A 171 -1.80 2.31 -1.58
C LEU A 171 -0.85 2.14 -2.77
N ARG A 172 0.39 1.70 -2.54
CA ARG A 172 1.40 1.49 -3.60
C ARG A 172 0.92 0.53 -4.69
N ILE A 173 0.16 -0.48 -4.32
CA ILE A 173 -0.41 -1.47 -5.26
C ILE A 173 -1.42 -0.79 -6.19
N PHE A 174 -2.29 0.06 -5.63
CA PHE A 174 -3.28 0.80 -6.42
C PHE A 174 -2.64 1.92 -7.25
N GLU A 175 -1.59 2.56 -6.74
CA GLU A 175 -0.78 3.51 -7.53
C GLU A 175 -0.16 2.82 -8.75
N ALA A 176 0.33 1.59 -8.61
CA ALA A 176 0.85 0.83 -9.75
C ALA A 176 -0.25 0.57 -10.80
N ILE A 177 -1.47 0.23 -10.38
CA ILE A 177 -2.63 0.08 -11.26
C ILE A 177 -2.96 1.42 -11.97
N GLY A 178 -3.07 2.51 -11.21
CA GLY A 178 -3.42 3.82 -11.75
C GLY A 178 -2.42 4.36 -12.76
N LEU A 179 -1.13 4.11 -12.50
CA LEU A 179 -0.01 4.60 -13.30
C LEU A 179 0.48 3.60 -14.37
N ASP A 180 -0.20 2.47 -14.56
CA ASP A 180 0.19 1.41 -15.51
C ASP A 180 1.65 0.95 -15.31
N LYS A 181 2.04 0.73 -14.04
CA LYS A 181 3.39 0.29 -13.67
C LYS A 181 3.42 -1.18 -13.28
N LYS A 182 4.54 -1.83 -13.59
CA LYS A 182 4.82 -3.12 -12.99
C LYS A 182 4.96 -2.97 -11.47
N LEU A 183 4.54 -4.00 -10.76
CA LEU A 183 4.61 -4.07 -9.31
C LEU A 183 5.35 -5.33 -8.88
N ILE A 184 6.28 -5.18 -7.94
CA ILE A 184 6.85 -6.28 -7.18
C ILE A 184 6.36 -6.11 -5.75
N THR A 185 5.76 -7.16 -5.17
CA THR A 185 5.27 -7.10 -3.79
C THR A 185 5.65 -8.35 -3.01
N THR A 186 5.88 -8.19 -1.71
CA THR A 186 6.03 -9.32 -0.77
C THR A 186 4.71 -9.74 -0.14
N ASN A 187 3.58 -9.17 -0.57
CA ASN A 187 2.27 -9.58 -0.09
C ASN A 187 1.74 -10.76 -0.94
N PRO A 188 1.63 -11.97 -0.35
CA PRO A 188 1.21 -13.16 -1.10
C PRO A 188 -0.26 -13.11 -1.52
N THR A 189 -1.10 -12.28 -0.89
CA THR A 189 -2.52 -12.20 -1.21
C THR A 189 -2.80 -11.56 -2.55
N ILE A 190 -1.81 -10.89 -3.17
CA ILE A 190 -1.95 -10.15 -4.43
C ILE A 190 -2.53 -11.03 -5.55
N VAL A 191 -2.19 -12.32 -5.58
CA VAL A 191 -2.61 -13.25 -6.62
C VAL A 191 -4.10 -13.59 -6.60
N HIS A 192 -4.81 -13.25 -5.53
CA HIS A 192 -6.24 -13.54 -5.36
C HIS A 192 -7.15 -12.38 -5.81
N TYR A 193 -6.58 -11.25 -6.21
CA TYR A 193 -7.35 -10.09 -6.65
C TYR A 193 -7.64 -10.15 -8.15
N ASP A 194 -8.81 -9.64 -8.55
CA ASP A 194 -9.29 -9.67 -9.93
C ASP A 194 -8.45 -8.84 -10.92
N PHE A 195 -7.67 -7.88 -10.40
CA PHE A 195 -6.72 -7.08 -11.20
C PHE A 195 -5.34 -7.73 -11.32
N TYR A 196 -5.10 -8.87 -10.69
CA TYR A 196 -3.81 -9.55 -10.80
C TYR A 196 -3.57 -10.02 -12.22
N HIS A 197 -2.40 -9.67 -12.75
CA HIS A 197 -1.89 -10.21 -14.02
C HIS A 197 -0.40 -10.53 -13.86
N PRO A 198 0.07 -11.74 -14.24
CA PRO A 198 1.45 -12.16 -13.99
C PRO A 198 2.49 -11.33 -14.74
N ASN A 199 2.14 -10.64 -15.81
CA ASN A 199 3.03 -9.70 -16.50
C ASN A 199 3.15 -8.36 -15.78
N ASN A 200 2.17 -8.01 -14.94
CA ASN A 200 2.09 -6.71 -14.30
C ASN A 200 2.51 -6.73 -12.84
N MET A 201 2.26 -7.87 -12.16
CA MET A 201 2.46 -8.00 -10.73
C MET A 201 3.22 -9.27 -10.40
N PHE A 202 4.24 -9.14 -9.58
CA PHE A 202 5.12 -10.22 -9.19
C PHE A 202 5.16 -10.37 -7.67
N TYR A 203 4.90 -11.59 -7.18
CA TYR A 203 5.08 -11.92 -5.77
C TYR A 203 6.54 -12.33 -5.54
N TRP A 204 7.28 -11.47 -4.82
CA TRP A 204 8.64 -11.73 -4.38
C TRP A 204 8.62 -12.48 -3.04
N ASN A 205 9.11 -13.71 -3.01
CA ASN A 205 9.16 -14.55 -1.81
C ASN A 205 10.52 -14.55 -1.09
N GLY A 206 11.46 -13.72 -1.55
CA GLY A 206 12.81 -13.61 -1.00
C GLY A 206 13.86 -14.46 -1.73
N SER A 207 13.48 -15.35 -2.64
CA SER A 207 14.42 -16.31 -3.27
C SER A 207 14.15 -16.61 -4.76
N ASN A 208 13.00 -16.21 -5.31
CA ASN A 208 12.59 -16.54 -6.68
C ASN A 208 13.20 -15.59 -7.74
N LEU A 209 14.54 -15.54 -7.77
CA LEU A 209 15.30 -14.58 -8.59
C LEU A 209 15.15 -14.82 -10.09
N ASP A 210 15.10 -16.07 -10.56
CA ASP A 210 15.00 -16.36 -12.00
C ASP A 210 13.61 -16.00 -12.52
N GLU A 211 12.57 -16.20 -11.72
CA GLU A 211 11.22 -15.75 -12.05
C GLU A 211 11.13 -14.22 -12.05
N LEU A 212 11.84 -13.53 -11.12
CA LEU A 212 11.93 -12.08 -11.13
C LEU A 212 12.58 -11.55 -12.42
N LYS A 213 13.69 -12.16 -12.87
CA LYS A 213 14.33 -11.81 -14.14
C LYS A 213 13.36 -11.96 -15.30
N ALA A 214 12.68 -13.10 -15.38
CA ALA A 214 11.69 -13.36 -16.42
C ALA A 214 10.56 -12.33 -16.38
N PHE A 215 10.00 -12.05 -15.20
CA PHE A 215 8.96 -11.04 -15.02
C PHE A 215 9.37 -9.67 -15.54
N LEU A 216 10.59 -9.23 -15.26
CA LEU A 216 11.06 -7.89 -15.66
C LEU A 216 11.13 -7.72 -17.19
N THR A 217 11.31 -8.81 -17.95
CA THR A 217 11.35 -8.77 -19.43
C THR A 217 9.96 -8.82 -20.09
N LEU A 218 8.93 -9.25 -19.37
CA LEU A 218 7.57 -9.34 -19.93
C LEU A 218 7.02 -7.94 -20.23
N PRO A 219 6.24 -7.76 -21.30
CA PRO A 219 5.54 -6.51 -21.53
C PRO A 219 4.41 -6.30 -20.51
N TYR A 220 4.17 -5.05 -20.12
CA TYR A 220 2.98 -4.70 -19.34
C TYR A 220 1.71 -4.95 -20.16
N VAL A 221 0.70 -5.54 -19.53
CA VAL A 221 -0.61 -5.80 -20.15
C VAL A 221 -1.64 -4.83 -19.55
N PRO A 222 -2.16 -3.87 -20.32
CA PRO A 222 -3.15 -2.93 -19.80
C PRO A 222 -4.37 -3.64 -19.22
N LEU A 223 -4.82 -3.21 -18.06
CA LEU A 223 -6.06 -3.72 -17.48
C LEU A 223 -7.27 -3.21 -18.28
N ALA A 224 -8.31 -4.03 -18.36
CA ALA A 224 -9.57 -3.60 -18.96
C ALA A 224 -10.06 -2.30 -18.30
N PRO A 225 -10.52 -1.29 -19.07
CA PRO A 225 -10.88 0.02 -18.54
C PRO A 225 -11.88 -0.03 -17.36
N GLY A 226 -12.90 -0.88 -17.45
CA GLY A 226 -13.86 -1.06 -16.37
C GLY A 226 -13.26 -1.64 -15.09
N LEU A 227 -12.33 -2.59 -15.22
CA LEU A 227 -11.62 -3.15 -14.07
C LEU A 227 -10.67 -2.11 -13.44
N LYS A 228 -9.94 -1.35 -14.26
CA LYS A 228 -9.09 -0.27 -13.76
C LYS A 228 -9.92 0.79 -13.05
N HIS A 229 -11.04 1.24 -13.66
CA HIS A 229 -11.95 2.22 -13.07
C HIS A 229 -12.53 1.77 -11.72
N LYS A 230 -12.82 0.48 -11.54
CA LYS A 230 -13.31 -0.08 -10.26
C LYS A 230 -12.45 0.35 -9.06
N TYR A 231 -11.15 0.53 -9.25
CA TYR A 231 -10.20 0.89 -8.21
C TYR A 231 -9.79 2.37 -8.23
N SER A 232 -10.42 3.20 -9.04
CA SER A 232 -10.20 4.65 -9.04
C SER A 232 -10.87 5.32 -7.86
N PHE A 233 -10.31 6.43 -7.40
CA PHE A 233 -10.94 7.24 -6.34
C PHE A 233 -12.33 7.73 -6.74
N SER A 234 -12.52 8.13 -8.00
CA SER A 234 -13.81 8.59 -8.51
C SER A 234 -14.92 7.55 -8.44
N ASN A 235 -14.58 6.25 -8.48
CA ASN A 235 -15.57 5.17 -8.34
C ASN A 235 -15.66 4.64 -6.91
N TRP A 236 -14.62 4.85 -6.11
CA TRP A 236 -14.53 4.34 -4.75
C TRP A 236 -15.43 5.13 -3.77
N ILE A 237 -15.65 6.43 -4.01
CA ILE A 237 -16.59 7.28 -3.29
C ILE A 237 -17.96 7.02 -3.85
#